data_d83802f0a526cbd1504183fffad72ee0
#
_entry.id   d83802f0a526cbd1504183fffad72ee0
#
_cell.length_a   1.000
_cell.length_b   1.000
_cell.length_c   1.000
_cell.angle_alpha   90.00
_cell.angle_beta   90.00
_cell.angle_gamma   90.00
#
_symmetry.space_group_name_H-M   'P 1'
#
loop_
_entity.id
_entity.type
_entity.pdbx_description
1 polymer ?
#
loop_
_entity_poly.entity_id
_entity_poly.type
_entity_poly.pdbx_seq_one_letter_code
_entity_poly.pdbx_strand_id
1 'polypeptide(L)'
;EIENTITFLRGGGSNLHPVERTYLAEILSRCDLAIHLQCASGRDTLSLLNEGVRRVAGVDISDVHIQNARRTSQALGAPAEWYRCDLLDTPHELDGTADLVYTGRGALCWLMDLDAWAQVVCRLLKPGGVVSIFDGHPITWLFKQDSATLEFSGYSYFPQFVSGVGWPNNYIGETGIPPEQQARKYECSWTLANIFTALTRAGLEVIHLGEHPEPYWEEFPNLKPELLAMIPSTFSMLARKA
;
A
#
# COMPACT_ATOMS: atom_id res chain seq x y z
N GLU A 1 -18.03 5.21 -8.83
CA GLU A 1 -16.93 4.45 -8.21
C GLU A 1 -17.38 3.74 -6.93
N ILE A 2 -17.96 4.45 -5.94
CA ILE A 2 -18.43 3.87 -4.65
C ILE A 2 -19.42 2.72 -4.87
N GLU A 3 -20.46 2.90 -5.70
CA GLU A 3 -21.48 1.87 -5.97
C GLU A 3 -20.86 0.59 -6.58
N ASN A 4 -19.87 0.73 -7.49
CA ASN A 4 -19.17 -0.41 -8.06
C ASN A 4 -18.35 -1.14 -6.99
N THR A 5 -17.72 -0.41 -6.07
CA THR A 5 -16.98 -0.98 -4.94
C THR A 5 -17.92 -1.72 -3.98
N ILE A 6 -19.07 -1.14 -3.64
CA ILE A 6 -20.09 -1.79 -2.80
C ILE A 6 -20.58 -3.09 -3.44
N THR A 7 -20.92 -3.05 -4.73
CA THR A 7 -21.40 -4.23 -5.46
C THR A 7 -20.34 -5.33 -5.49
N PHE A 8 -19.09 -4.99 -5.80
CA PHE A 8 -17.96 -5.90 -5.83
C PHE A 8 -17.73 -6.59 -4.49
N LEU A 9 -17.64 -5.81 -3.40
CA LEU A 9 -17.38 -6.34 -2.06
C LEU A 9 -18.56 -7.16 -1.51
N ARG A 10 -19.80 -6.72 -1.77
CA ARG A 10 -21.01 -7.46 -1.38
C ARG A 10 -21.09 -8.82 -2.05
N GLY A 11 -20.58 -8.94 -3.27
CA GLY A 11 -20.46 -10.20 -4.00
C GLY A 11 -19.32 -11.11 -3.51
N GLY A 12 -18.63 -10.78 -2.41
CA GLY A 12 -17.48 -11.53 -1.91
C GLY A 12 -16.18 -11.22 -2.65
N GLY A 13 -16.17 -10.17 -3.46
CA GLY A 13 -14.97 -9.75 -4.19
C GLY A 13 -13.88 -9.26 -3.25
N SER A 14 -12.62 -9.55 -3.59
CA SER A 14 -11.45 -9.05 -2.88
C SER A 14 -10.45 -8.47 -3.86
N ASN A 15 -9.92 -7.31 -3.50
CA ASN A 15 -8.93 -6.60 -4.29
C ASN A 15 -7.49 -7.02 -3.97
N LEU A 16 -7.29 -7.96 -3.03
CA LEU A 16 -5.94 -8.46 -2.74
C LEU A 16 -5.34 -9.13 -3.97
N HIS A 17 -4.09 -8.81 -4.23
CA HIS A 17 -3.36 -9.41 -5.34
C HIS A 17 -3.15 -10.92 -5.10
N PRO A 18 -3.15 -11.78 -6.14
CA PRO A 18 -2.92 -13.22 -5.96
C PRO A 18 -1.62 -13.55 -5.21
N VAL A 19 -0.56 -12.78 -5.44
CA VAL A 19 0.71 -12.88 -4.70
C VAL A 19 0.50 -12.69 -3.20
N GLU A 20 -0.25 -11.65 -2.79
CA GLU A 20 -0.54 -11.38 -1.37
C GLU A 20 -1.27 -12.54 -0.71
N ARG A 21 -2.26 -13.12 -1.38
CA ARG A 21 -3.02 -14.26 -0.88
C ARG A 21 -2.14 -15.47 -0.59
N THR A 22 -1.08 -15.67 -1.37
CA THR A 22 -0.18 -16.82 -1.23
C THR A 22 0.50 -16.84 0.14
N TYR A 23 0.94 -15.68 0.66
CA TYR A 23 1.67 -15.62 1.93
C TYR A 23 0.84 -15.08 3.10
N LEU A 24 -0.33 -14.45 2.84
CA LEU A 24 -1.19 -13.90 3.88
C LEU A 24 -2.31 -14.85 4.36
N ALA A 25 -2.68 -15.87 3.61
CA ALA A 25 -3.87 -16.69 3.88
C ALA A 25 -3.95 -17.19 5.33
N GLU A 26 -2.86 -17.69 5.89
CA GLU A 26 -2.82 -18.17 7.27
C GLU A 26 -2.95 -17.03 8.30
N ILE A 27 -2.35 -15.88 8.03
CA ILE A 27 -2.42 -14.68 8.87
C ILE A 27 -3.85 -14.15 8.88
N LEU A 28 -4.46 -13.96 7.70
CA LEU A 28 -5.80 -13.40 7.53
C LEU A 28 -6.86 -14.27 8.23
N SER A 29 -6.75 -15.58 8.15
CA SER A 29 -7.71 -16.52 8.76
C SER A 29 -7.77 -16.45 10.31
N ARG A 30 -6.74 -15.91 10.96
CA ARG A 30 -6.63 -15.76 12.42
C ARG A 30 -6.68 -14.31 12.88
N CYS A 31 -6.74 -13.35 11.95
CA CYS A 31 -6.67 -11.93 12.23
C CYS A 31 -7.99 -11.42 12.83
N ASP A 32 -7.94 -10.91 14.05
CA ASP A 32 -9.07 -10.23 14.67
C ASP A 32 -9.15 -8.77 14.19
N LEU A 33 -8.04 -8.03 14.21
CA LEU A 33 -7.98 -6.65 13.76
C LEU A 33 -6.81 -6.43 12.79
N ALA A 34 -7.13 -6.00 11.57
CA ALA A 34 -6.16 -5.45 10.63
C ALA A 34 -6.27 -3.93 10.56
N ILE A 35 -5.13 -3.25 10.68
CA ILE A 35 -5.02 -1.79 10.49
C ILE A 35 -4.33 -1.53 9.16
N HIS A 36 -5.03 -0.85 8.24
CA HIS A 36 -4.50 -0.45 6.94
C HIS A 36 -4.01 1.01 7.00
N LEU A 37 -2.72 1.21 6.89
CA LEU A 37 -2.10 2.54 6.80
C LEU A 37 -2.13 3.03 5.34
N GLN A 38 -2.47 4.31 5.15
CA GLN A 38 -2.64 4.94 3.82
C GLN A 38 -3.71 4.20 3.00
N CYS A 39 -4.88 4.00 3.63
CA CYS A 39 -5.93 3.11 3.16
C CYS A 39 -6.75 3.63 1.96
N ALA A 40 -6.47 4.82 1.48
CA ALA A 40 -7.25 5.49 0.43
C ALA A 40 -8.78 5.39 0.70
N SER A 41 -9.58 5.10 -0.31
CA SER A 41 -11.05 4.95 -0.18
C SER A 41 -11.50 3.61 0.44
N GLY A 42 -10.57 2.84 1.02
CA GLY A 42 -10.88 1.67 1.85
C GLY A 42 -11.26 0.40 1.10
N ARG A 43 -11.13 0.35 -0.23
CA ARG A 43 -11.48 -0.85 -1.00
C ARG A 43 -10.64 -2.05 -0.60
N ASP A 44 -9.33 -1.87 -0.44
CA ASP A 44 -8.42 -2.93 -0.03
C ASP A 44 -8.63 -3.30 1.43
N THR A 45 -8.83 -2.29 2.30
CA THR A 45 -9.16 -2.50 3.71
C THR A 45 -10.39 -3.39 3.89
N LEU A 46 -11.48 -3.07 3.17
CA LEU A 46 -12.72 -3.85 3.23
C LEU A 46 -12.59 -5.21 2.56
N SER A 47 -11.68 -5.36 1.59
CA SER A 47 -11.36 -6.66 0.99
C SER A 47 -10.78 -7.64 2.00
N LEU A 48 -10.03 -7.16 3.01
CA LEU A 48 -9.50 -8.00 4.08
C LEU A 48 -10.60 -8.75 4.85
N LEU A 49 -11.79 -8.14 5.00
CA LEU A 49 -12.95 -8.81 5.63
C LEU A 49 -13.41 -10.01 4.80
N ASN A 50 -13.42 -9.90 3.47
CA ASN A 50 -13.77 -11.00 2.57
C ASN A 50 -12.69 -12.09 2.53
N GLU A 51 -11.49 -11.80 2.99
CA GLU A 51 -10.37 -12.77 3.16
C GLU A 51 -10.32 -13.39 4.57
N GLY A 52 -11.27 -13.08 5.45
CA GLY A 52 -11.42 -13.72 6.75
C GLY A 52 -11.03 -12.90 7.98
N VAL A 53 -10.55 -11.67 7.80
CA VAL A 53 -10.29 -10.75 8.91
C VAL A 53 -11.62 -10.36 9.57
N ARG A 54 -11.66 -10.31 10.92
CA ARG A 54 -12.92 -10.04 11.64
C ARG A 54 -13.28 -8.56 11.69
N ARG A 55 -12.31 -7.68 11.88
CA ARG A 55 -12.48 -6.23 11.98
C ARG A 55 -11.33 -5.52 11.28
N VAL A 56 -11.62 -4.36 10.73
CA VAL A 56 -10.59 -3.55 10.07
C VAL A 56 -10.62 -2.10 10.56
N ALA A 57 -9.46 -1.46 10.56
CA ALA A 57 -9.33 -0.03 10.70
C ALA A 57 -8.52 0.54 9.53
N GLY A 58 -8.91 1.69 9.03
CA GLY A 58 -8.18 2.39 7.96
C GLY A 58 -7.74 3.77 8.41
N VAL A 59 -6.50 4.12 8.08
CA VAL A 59 -5.89 5.43 8.36
C VAL A 59 -5.51 6.07 7.04
N ASP A 60 -5.95 7.30 6.80
CA ASP A 60 -5.56 8.09 5.62
C ASP A 60 -5.64 9.59 5.93
N ILE A 61 -4.78 10.37 5.31
CA ILE A 61 -4.75 11.83 5.47
C ILE A 61 -5.87 12.52 4.70
N SER A 62 -6.39 11.89 3.64
CA SER A 62 -7.40 12.46 2.76
C SER A 62 -8.80 12.38 3.36
N ASP A 63 -9.40 13.54 3.57
CA ASP A 63 -10.80 13.63 4.03
C ASP A 63 -11.78 12.96 3.05
N VAL A 64 -11.59 13.18 1.75
CA VAL A 64 -12.44 12.60 0.70
C VAL A 64 -12.36 11.07 0.70
N HIS A 65 -11.15 10.52 0.83
CA HIS A 65 -10.96 9.08 0.90
C HIS A 65 -11.63 8.47 2.12
N ILE A 66 -11.43 9.06 3.29
CA ILE A 66 -12.04 8.57 4.54
C ILE A 66 -13.58 8.68 4.51
N GLN A 67 -14.13 9.76 3.94
CA GLN A 67 -15.60 9.86 3.75
C GLN A 67 -16.13 8.77 2.81
N ASN A 68 -15.45 8.49 1.71
CA ASN A 68 -15.83 7.42 0.79
C ASN A 68 -15.74 6.04 1.45
N ALA A 69 -14.69 5.79 2.23
CA ALA A 69 -14.53 4.55 3.00
C ALA A 69 -15.67 4.35 4.02
N ARG A 70 -16.04 5.41 4.76
CA ARG A 70 -17.18 5.39 5.70
C ARG A 70 -18.49 5.09 4.99
N ARG A 71 -18.78 5.75 3.88
CA ARG A 71 -20.00 5.51 3.09
C ARG A 71 -20.08 4.07 2.59
N THR A 72 -18.96 3.54 2.07
CA THR A 72 -18.87 2.17 1.57
C THR A 72 -19.09 1.16 2.70
N SER A 73 -18.38 1.31 3.82
CA SER A 73 -18.52 0.40 4.97
C SER A 73 -19.92 0.44 5.60
N GLN A 74 -20.55 1.60 5.71
CA GLN A 74 -21.93 1.73 6.18
C GLN A 74 -22.91 1.00 5.27
N ALA A 75 -22.81 1.16 3.95
CA ALA A 75 -23.66 0.48 2.98
C ALA A 75 -23.52 -1.06 3.01
N LEU A 76 -22.34 -1.55 3.44
CA LEU A 76 -22.07 -2.98 3.60
C LEU A 76 -22.42 -3.52 4.99
N GLY A 77 -22.63 -2.66 5.99
CA GLY A 77 -22.71 -3.06 7.39
C GLY A 77 -21.41 -3.66 7.91
N ALA A 78 -20.28 -3.22 7.36
CA ALA A 78 -18.97 -3.78 7.62
C ALA A 78 -18.40 -3.33 8.98
N PRO A 79 -17.71 -4.22 9.74
CA PRO A 79 -17.06 -3.90 11.01
C PRO A 79 -15.73 -3.15 10.75
N ALA A 80 -15.84 -1.87 10.39
CA ALA A 80 -14.71 -1.04 9.97
C ALA A 80 -14.70 0.31 10.70
N GLU A 81 -13.53 0.75 11.12
CA GLU A 81 -13.25 2.04 11.71
C GLU A 81 -12.33 2.86 10.81
N TRP A 82 -12.49 4.21 10.79
CA TRP A 82 -11.79 5.07 9.86
C TRP A 82 -11.25 6.31 10.54
N TYR A 83 -9.96 6.52 10.44
CA TYR A 83 -9.21 7.62 11.06
C TYR A 83 -8.66 8.55 9.98
N ARG A 84 -9.06 9.82 10.04
CA ARG A 84 -8.53 10.87 9.17
C ARG A 84 -7.40 11.58 9.90
N CYS A 85 -6.16 11.20 9.64
CA CYS A 85 -4.96 11.82 10.18
C CYS A 85 -3.74 11.53 9.30
N ASP A 86 -2.65 12.25 9.53
CA ASP A 86 -1.33 11.77 9.09
C ASP A 86 -1.06 10.42 9.75
N LEU A 87 -0.44 9.49 9.03
CA LEU A 87 -0.15 8.17 9.60
C LEU A 87 0.78 8.25 10.82
N LEU A 88 1.66 9.27 10.88
CA LEU A 88 2.55 9.48 12.04
C LEU A 88 1.77 9.91 13.29
N ASP A 89 0.59 10.50 13.09
CA ASP A 89 -0.35 10.91 14.16
C ASP A 89 -1.42 9.85 14.44
N THR A 90 -1.23 8.61 13.99
CA THR A 90 -2.20 7.51 14.24
C THR A 90 -2.51 7.43 15.74
N PRO A 91 -3.80 7.42 16.15
CA PRO A 91 -4.21 7.51 17.54
C PRO A 91 -3.61 6.42 18.43
N HIS A 92 -3.19 6.80 19.64
CA HIS A 92 -2.61 5.87 20.62
C HIS A 92 -3.58 4.82 21.15
N GLU A 93 -4.88 5.00 20.96
CA GLU A 93 -5.89 3.99 21.29
C GLU A 93 -5.74 2.71 20.43
N LEU A 94 -5.04 2.81 19.29
CA LEU A 94 -4.73 1.68 18.42
C LEU A 94 -3.41 0.97 18.77
N ASP A 95 -2.65 1.45 19.77
CA ASP A 95 -1.38 0.88 20.16
C ASP A 95 -1.54 -0.57 20.68
N GLY A 96 -0.76 -1.49 20.14
CA GLY A 96 -0.76 -2.88 20.54
C GLY A 96 -2.09 -3.61 20.28
N THR A 97 -2.90 -3.15 19.32
CA THR A 97 -4.21 -3.75 19.03
C THR A 97 -4.24 -4.58 17.74
N ALA A 98 -3.32 -4.34 16.81
CA ALA A 98 -3.33 -4.98 15.51
C ALA A 98 -2.68 -6.37 15.51
N ASP A 99 -3.38 -7.36 14.95
CA ASP A 99 -2.77 -8.62 14.55
C ASP A 99 -2.02 -8.47 13.22
N LEU A 100 -2.54 -7.58 12.36
CA LEU A 100 -1.97 -7.24 11.06
C LEU A 100 -1.95 -5.71 10.88
N VAL A 101 -0.78 -5.15 10.56
CA VAL A 101 -0.68 -3.84 9.91
C VAL A 101 -0.48 -4.10 8.42
N TYR A 102 -1.36 -3.55 7.59
CA TYR A 102 -1.34 -3.72 6.14
C TYR A 102 -0.99 -2.40 5.46
N THR A 103 -0.11 -2.45 4.46
CA THR A 103 0.27 -1.29 3.66
C THR A 103 0.82 -1.72 2.30
N GLY A 104 0.75 -0.86 1.30
CA GLY A 104 1.36 -1.12 0.01
C GLY A 104 0.60 -0.53 -1.17
N ARG A 105 0.92 -1.03 -2.35
CA ARG A 105 0.37 -0.64 -3.64
C ARG A 105 0.47 0.85 -3.93
N GLY A 106 1.70 1.34 -3.83
CA GLY A 106 2.04 2.74 -4.04
C GLY A 106 1.99 3.58 -2.77
N ALA A 107 2.04 2.96 -1.58
CA ALA A 107 2.00 3.67 -0.31
C ALA A 107 3.38 4.18 0.13
N LEU A 108 4.42 3.37 -0.03
CA LEU A 108 5.73 3.67 0.54
C LEU A 108 6.42 4.90 -0.08
N CYS A 109 6.15 5.20 -1.34
CA CYS A 109 6.74 6.37 -2.00
C CYS A 109 6.28 7.71 -1.40
N TRP A 110 5.18 7.73 -0.66
CA TRP A 110 4.66 8.94 0.03
C TRP A 110 5.29 9.18 1.39
N LEU A 111 6.08 8.25 1.91
CA LEU A 111 6.72 8.37 3.20
C LEU A 111 7.96 9.25 3.08
N MET A 112 7.99 10.35 3.84
CA MET A 112 9.16 11.23 3.90
C MET A 112 10.10 10.83 5.04
N ASP A 113 9.63 10.07 6.03
CA ASP A 113 10.40 9.52 7.15
C ASP A 113 10.04 8.05 7.36
N LEU A 114 10.87 7.17 6.81
CA LEU A 114 10.67 5.72 6.84
C LEU A 114 10.92 5.15 8.25
N ASP A 115 11.84 5.72 9.02
CA ASP A 115 12.12 5.26 10.39
C ASP A 115 10.93 5.62 11.31
N ALA A 116 10.37 6.83 11.22
CA ALA A 116 9.18 7.21 11.97
C ALA A 116 7.96 6.33 11.61
N TRP A 117 7.76 6.04 10.32
CA TRP A 117 6.72 5.12 9.88
C TRP A 117 6.90 3.72 10.50
N ALA A 118 8.10 3.17 10.48
CA ALA A 118 8.37 1.84 11.05
C ALA A 118 8.10 1.79 12.57
N GLN A 119 8.36 2.89 13.29
CA GLN A 119 8.02 3.02 14.71
C GLN A 119 6.49 2.99 14.92
N VAL A 120 5.71 3.68 14.09
CA VAL A 120 4.24 3.61 14.13
C VAL A 120 3.75 2.19 13.88
N VAL A 121 4.27 1.51 12.85
CA VAL A 121 3.93 0.11 12.56
C VAL A 121 4.19 -0.78 13.79
N CYS A 122 5.39 -0.68 14.36
CA CYS A 122 5.75 -1.47 15.54
C CYS A 122 4.85 -1.16 16.74
N ARG A 123 4.50 0.12 16.96
CA ARG A 123 3.61 0.57 18.04
C ARG A 123 2.21 -0.04 17.91
N LEU A 124 1.64 -0.07 16.71
CA LEU A 124 0.29 -0.58 16.45
C LEU A 124 0.16 -2.09 16.65
N LEU A 125 1.22 -2.86 16.35
CA LEU A 125 1.21 -4.31 16.41
C LEU A 125 1.16 -4.83 17.85
N LYS A 126 0.35 -5.87 18.07
CA LYS A 126 0.44 -6.75 19.25
C LYS A 126 1.79 -7.50 19.25
N PRO A 127 2.26 -8.02 20.40
CA PRO A 127 3.29 -9.07 20.40
C PRO A 127 2.86 -10.24 19.50
N GLY A 128 3.74 -10.67 18.59
CA GLY A 128 3.43 -11.69 17.58
C GLY A 128 2.67 -11.18 16.35
N GLY A 129 2.18 -9.94 16.36
CA GLY A 129 1.52 -9.30 15.20
C GLY A 129 2.49 -9.05 14.06
N VAL A 130 1.96 -8.93 12.85
CA VAL A 130 2.74 -8.88 11.61
C VAL A 130 2.41 -7.61 10.82
N VAL A 131 3.42 -6.96 10.24
CA VAL A 131 3.21 -6.02 9.15
C VAL A 131 3.36 -6.73 7.82
N SER A 132 2.43 -6.46 6.91
CA SER A 132 2.48 -6.89 5.51
C SER A 132 2.66 -5.69 4.60
N ILE A 133 3.66 -5.78 3.75
CA ILE A 133 3.95 -4.83 2.68
C ILE A 133 3.87 -5.58 1.36
N PHE A 134 3.07 -5.06 0.42
CA PHE A 134 3.11 -5.46 -0.99
C PHE A 134 3.08 -4.20 -1.83
N ASP A 135 4.21 -3.85 -2.47
CA ASP A 135 4.35 -2.57 -3.16
C ASP A 135 5.15 -2.70 -4.46
N GLY A 136 5.17 -1.63 -5.24
CA GLY A 136 6.00 -1.52 -6.44
C GLY A 136 7.47 -1.68 -6.10
N HIS A 137 8.17 -2.48 -6.92
CA HIS A 137 9.61 -2.66 -6.69
C HIS A 137 10.37 -1.39 -7.05
N PRO A 138 11.26 -0.86 -6.19
CA PRO A 138 11.95 0.42 -6.43
C PRO A 138 12.82 0.44 -7.69
N ILE A 139 13.16 -0.71 -8.28
CA ILE A 139 13.90 -0.76 -9.54
C ILE A 139 13.09 -0.20 -10.72
N THR A 140 11.77 -0.25 -10.65
CA THR A 140 10.89 0.24 -11.73
C THR A 140 11.07 1.74 -11.98
N TRP A 141 11.44 2.50 -10.95
CA TRP A 141 11.73 3.93 -11.06
C TRP A 141 12.90 4.26 -11.98
N LEU A 142 13.80 3.29 -12.21
CA LEU A 142 14.93 3.47 -13.12
C LEU A 142 14.50 3.57 -14.58
N PHE A 143 13.29 3.12 -14.94
CA PHE A 143 12.87 2.99 -16.31
C PHE A 143 11.76 3.96 -16.68
N LYS A 144 11.75 4.40 -17.95
CA LYS A 144 10.68 5.22 -18.51
C LYS A 144 9.43 4.36 -18.70
N GLN A 145 8.31 4.78 -18.14
CA GLN A 145 7.06 4.04 -18.18
C GLN A 145 6.42 3.98 -19.58
N ASP A 146 6.68 4.99 -20.43
CA ASP A 146 6.11 5.13 -21.77
C ASP A 146 6.97 4.48 -22.88
N SER A 147 8.14 3.93 -22.54
CA SER A 147 9.05 3.30 -23.51
C SER A 147 8.64 1.87 -23.86
N ALA A 148 8.91 1.46 -25.10
CA ALA A 148 8.78 0.07 -25.56
C ALA A 148 9.99 -0.81 -25.20
N THR A 149 11.03 -0.22 -24.60
CA THR A 149 12.28 -0.86 -24.17
C THR A 149 12.66 -0.40 -22.77
N LEU A 150 13.56 -1.12 -22.11
CA LEU A 150 14.08 -0.72 -20.80
C LEU A 150 15.09 0.45 -20.94
N GLU A 151 14.55 1.66 -21.05
CA GLU A 151 15.32 2.89 -21.10
C GLU A 151 15.35 3.57 -19.72
N PHE A 152 16.55 4.02 -19.31
CA PHE A 152 16.69 4.73 -18.04
C PHE A 152 15.88 6.03 -18.02
N SER A 153 15.14 6.23 -16.95
CA SER A 153 14.33 7.43 -16.70
C SER A 153 15.17 8.66 -16.29
N GLY A 154 16.36 8.41 -15.76
CA GLY A 154 17.20 9.43 -15.11
C GLY A 154 17.03 9.49 -13.59
N TYR A 155 16.08 8.76 -13.01
CA TYR A 155 15.97 8.61 -11.56
C TYR A 155 17.02 7.64 -11.01
N SER A 156 17.42 7.84 -9.75
CA SER A 156 18.31 6.95 -9.03
C SER A 156 17.55 5.78 -8.41
N TYR A 157 18.17 4.60 -8.34
CA TYR A 157 17.69 3.50 -7.49
C TYR A 157 17.78 3.84 -6.00
N PHE A 158 18.80 4.62 -5.63
CA PHE A 158 19.01 5.02 -4.23
C PHE A 158 18.03 6.12 -3.83
N PRO A 159 17.73 6.27 -2.54
CA PRO A 159 16.72 7.21 -2.07
C PRO A 159 16.89 8.62 -2.64
N GLN A 160 15.86 9.09 -3.26
CA GLN A 160 15.81 10.41 -3.87
C GLN A 160 14.43 11.01 -3.63
N PHE A 161 14.41 12.18 -2.99
CA PHE A 161 13.19 12.96 -2.88
C PHE A 161 12.92 13.69 -4.20
N VAL A 162 11.77 13.42 -4.78
CA VAL A 162 11.34 14.07 -6.02
C VAL A 162 10.05 14.82 -5.79
N SER A 163 9.84 15.89 -6.57
CA SER A 163 8.58 16.60 -6.55
C SER A 163 8.06 16.76 -7.97
N GLY A 164 6.78 16.58 -8.14
CA GLY A 164 6.09 16.71 -9.43
C GLY A 164 4.72 17.33 -9.27
N VAL A 165 4.04 17.51 -10.39
CA VAL A 165 2.67 17.99 -10.44
C VAL A 165 1.83 16.97 -11.18
N GLY A 166 0.68 16.62 -10.60
CA GLY A 166 -0.26 15.67 -11.20
C GLY A 166 0.19 14.22 -11.18
N TRP A 167 -0.57 13.40 -11.90
CA TRP A 167 -0.42 11.97 -11.99
C TRP A 167 -0.40 11.51 -13.44
N PRO A 168 0.26 10.41 -13.78
CA PRO A 168 0.14 9.82 -15.11
C PRO A 168 -1.31 9.44 -15.40
N ASN A 169 -1.78 9.75 -16.62
CA ASN A 169 -3.15 9.44 -17.03
C ASN A 169 -3.48 7.94 -17.04
N ASN A 170 -2.48 7.10 -17.24
CA ASN A 170 -2.62 5.63 -17.16
C ASN A 170 -2.88 5.14 -15.72
N TYR A 171 -2.59 5.95 -14.71
CA TYR A 171 -2.84 5.60 -13.30
C TYR A 171 -4.21 6.08 -12.80
N ILE A 172 -4.56 7.35 -13.03
CA ILE A 172 -5.80 7.95 -12.51
C ILE A 172 -6.83 8.33 -13.59
N GLY A 173 -6.51 8.10 -14.87
CA GLY A 173 -7.31 8.58 -15.99
C GLY A 173 -7.15 10.09 -16.23
N GLU A 174 -7.92 10.59 -17.18
CA GLU A 174 -7.97 12.04 -17.46
C GLU A 174 -8.81 12.75 -16.39
N THR A 175 -8.17 13.63 -15.63
CA THR A 175 -8.87 14.41 -14.58
C THR A 175 -9.58 15.63 -15.12
N GLY A 176 -9.24 16.09 -16.34
CA GLY A 176 -9.70 17.36 -16.91
C GLY A 176 -9.13 18.60 -16.19
N ILE A 177 -8.25 18.44 -15.21
CA ILE A 177 -7.62 19.53 -14.46
C ILE A 177 -6.29 19.87 -15.16
N PRO A 178 -6.09 21.13 -15.60
CA PRO A 178 -4.83 21.54 -16.19
C PRO A 178 -3.63 21.30 -15.26
N PRO A 179 -2.46 20.88 -15.77
CA PRO A 179 -1.30 20.55 -14.94
C PRO A 179 -0.92 21.64 -13.94
N GLU A 180 -1.01 22.91 -14.31
CA GLU A 180 -0.70 24.06 -13.47
C GLU A 180 -1.67 24.26 -12.28
N GLN A 181 -2.83 23.63 -12.33
CA GLN A 181 -3.85 23.65 -11.26
C GLN A 181 -3.82 22.38 -10.40
N GLN A 182 -3.03 21.39 -10.80
CA GLN A 182 -2.89 20.16 -10.02
C GLN A 182 -1.96 20.38 -8.81
N ALA A 183 -2.28 19.72 -7.72
CA ALA A 183 -1.47 19.80 -6.51
C ALA A 183 -0.05 19.25 -6.74
N ARG A 184 0.94 19.89 -6.12
CA ARG A 184 2.31 19.36 -6.08
C ARG A 184 2.35 18.14 -5.17
N LYS A 185 3.01 17.10 -5.65
CA LYS A 185 3.30 15.88 -4.89
C LYS A 185 4.78 15.79 -4.56
N TYR A 186 5.09 15.05 -3.51
CA TYR A 186 6.44 14.71 -3.08
C TYR A 186 6.52 13.21 -2.91
N GLU A 187 7.53 12.60 -3.49
CA GLU A 187 7.72 11.14 -3.46
C GLU A 187 9.18 10.82 -3.13
N CYS A 188 9.41 9.67 -2.53
CA CYS A 188 10.73 9.14 -2.31
C CYS A 188 10.80 7.67 -2.78
N SER A 189 11.80 7.33 -3.57
CA SER A 189 12.10 5.95 -3.89
C SER A 189 12.91 5.33 -2.75
N TRP A 190 12.31 4.43 -1.98
CA TRP A 190 12.98 3.68 -0.92
C TRP A 190 13.46 2.34 -1.45
N THR A 191 14.74 2.01 -1.25
CA THR A 191 15.25 0.68 -1.59
C THR A 191 14.71 -0.38 -0.64
N LEU A 192 14.70 -1.66 -1.06
CA LEU A 192 14.36 -2.77 -0.16
C LEU A 192 15.25 -2.79 1.09
N ALA A 193 16.53 -2.42 0.95
CA ALA A 193 17.46 -2.32 2.08
C ALA A 193 17.05 -1.22 3.08
N ASN A 194 16.52 -0.09 2.62
CA ASN A 194 16.02 0.97 3.52
C ASN A 194 14.80 0.48 4.30
N ILE A 195 13.84 -0.15 3.62
CA ILE A 195 12.61 -0.67 4.24
C ILE A 195 12.96 -1.74 5.27
N PHE A 196 13.80 -2.72 4.89
CA PHE A 196 14.30 -3.76 5.78
C PHE A 196 14.98 -3.16 7.03
N THR A 197 15.87 -2.19 6.82
CA THR A 197 16.62 -1.55 7.91
C THR A 197 15.70 -0.77 8.85
N ALA A 198 14.72 -0.02 8.32
CA ALA A 198 13.76 0.72 9.14
C ALA A 198 12.93 -0.21 10.03
N LEU A 199 12.41 -1.30 9.47
CA LEU A 199 11.63 -2.29 10.23
C LEU A 199 12.47 -2.95 11.33
N THR A 200 13.71 -3.37 11.02
CA THR A 200 14.58 -4.01 12.01
C THR A 200 15.03 -3.05 13.12
N ARG A 201 15.29 -1.79 12.79
CA ARG A 201 15.57 -0.73 13.79
C ARG A 201 14.37 -0.45 14.70
N ALA A 202 13.16 -0.57 14.18
CA ALA A 202 11.94 -0.46 14.98
C ALA A 202 11.67 -1.67 15.89
N GLY A 203 12.50 -2.72 15.84
CA GLY A 203 12.37 -3.92 16.66
C GLY A 203 11.52 -5.02 16.04
N LEU A 204 11.30 -4.96 14.72
CA LEU A 204 10.55 -5.99 13.98
C LEU A 204 11.52 -7.01 13.35
N GLU A 205 11.16 -8.28 13.38
CA GLU A 205 11.86 -9.37 12.72
C GLU A 205 11.31 -9.55 11.30
N VAL A 206 12.10 -9.31 10.26
CA VAL A 206 11.68 -9.61 8.88
C VAL A 206 11.67 -11.12 8.68
N ILE A 207 10.50 -11.69 8.41
CA ILE A 207 10.27 -13.13 8.29
C ILE A 207 9.98 -13.58 6.85
N HIS A 208 9.74 -12.63 5.93
CA HIS A 208 9.53 -12.90 4.52
C HIS A 208 10.00 -11.71 3.69
N LEU A 209 10.65 -12.00 2.58
CA LEU A 209 10.96 -11.05 1.50
C LEU A 209 10.84 -11.81 0.18
N GLY A 210 10.00 -11.30 -0.71
CA GLY A 210 9.80 -11.84 -2.06
C GLY A 210 9.85 -10.73 -3.11
N GLU A 211 10.32 -11.06 -4.31
CA GLU A 211 10.31 -10.19 -5.48
C GLU A 211 9.52 -10.88 -6.59
N HIS A 212 8.68 -10.13 -7.30
CA HIS A 212 7.71 -10.72 -8.22
C HIS A 212 7.69 -9.97 -9.56
N PRO A 213 7.60 -10.67 -10.69
CA PRO A 213 7.44 -10.04 -11.99
C PRO A 213 6.02 -9.48 -12.22
N GLU A 214 5.03 -9.92 -11.43
CA GLU A 214 3.63 -9.50 -11.56
C GLU A 214 3.44 -8.07 -11.04
N PRO A 215 3.00 -7.10 -11.88
CA PRO A 215 2.65 -5.77 -11.43
C PRO A 215 1.24 -5.75 -10.82
N TYR A 216 0.97 -4.83 -9.88
CA TYR A 216 -0.38 -4.60 -9.37
C TYR A 216 -1.18 -3.57 -10.17
N TRP A 217 -0.53 -2.87 -11.09
CA TRP A 217 -1.12 -1.94 -12.08
C TRP A 217 -0.29 -1.94 -13.37
N GLU A 218 -0.84 -1.42 -14.46
CA GLU A 218 -0.16 -1.38 -15.75
C GLU A 218 0.86 -0.23 -15.79
N GLU A 219 2.03 -0.45 -15.18
CA GLU A 219 3.08 0.57 -15.05
C GLU A 219 3.80 0.83 -16.39
N PHE A 220 3.97 -0.20 -17.21
CA PHE A 220 4.71 -0.15 -18.48
C PHE A 220 3.86 -0.60 -19.66
N PRO A 221 2.85 0.20 -20.09
CA PRO A 221 1.84 -0.23 -21.08
C PRO A 221 2.43 -0.55 -22.45
N ASN A 222 3.60 -0.01 -22.79
CA ASN A 222 4.24 -0.19 -24.08
C ASN A 222 5.36 -1.24 -24.06
N LEU A 223 5.79 -1.70 -22.89
CA LEU A 223 6.87 -2.65 -22.74
C LEU A 223 6.37 -4.07 -23.08
N LYS A 224 7.15 -4.81 -23.86
CA LYS A 224 6.82 -6.20 -24.18
C LYS A 224 6.81 -7.06 -22.93
N PRO A 225 5.86 -8.01 -22.79
CA PRO A 225 5.76 -8.87 -21.62
C PRO A 225 7.04 -9.65 -21.29
N GLU A 226 7.80 -10.04 -22.32
CA GLU A 226 9.07 -10.79 -22.15
C GLU A 226 10.15 -9.91 -21.49
N LEU A 227 10.15 -8.61 -21.73
CA LEU A 227 11.07 -7.67 -21.09
C LEU A 227 10.61 -7.33 -19.66
N LEU A 228 9.31 -7.16 -19.46
CA LEU A 228 8.73 -6.92 -18.13
C LEU A 228 9.04 -8.09 -17.19
N ALA A 229 8.95 -9.32 -17.68
CA ALA A 229 9.26 -10.52 -16.90
C ALA A 229 10.74 -10.65 -16.48
N MET A 230 11.63 -9.81 -17.00
CA MET A 230 13.06 -9.83 -16.65
C MET A 230 13.41 -8.98 -15.43
N ILE A 231 12.46 -8.17 -14.95
CA ILE A 231 12.65 -7.29 -13.79
C ILE A 231 11.54 -7.54 -12.75
N PRO A 232 11.82 -7.39 -11.46
CA PRO A 232 10.75 -7.42 -10.46
C PRO A 232 9.89 -6.17 -10.61
N SER A 233 8.58 -6.37 -10.79
CA SER A 233 7.58 -5.29 -10.81
C SER A 233 7.08 -4.94 -9.42
N THR A 234 7.00 -5.95 -8.53
CA THR A 234 6.56 -5.78 -7.16
C THR A 234 7.45 -6.54 -6.18
N PHE A 235 7.33 -6.20 -4.92
CA PHE A 235 7.92 -6.96 -3.82
C PHE A 235 6.91 -7.20 -2.70
N SER A 236 7.13 -8.25 -1.93
CA SER A 236 6.40 -8.55 -0.71
C SER A 236 7.36 -8.63 0.48
N MET A 237 6.95 -8.10 1.63
CA MET A 237 7.74 -8.21 2.86
C MET A 237 6.79 -8.41 4.05
N LEU A 238 7.12 -9.37 4.92
CA LEU A 238 6.48 -9.53 6.22
C LEU A 238 7.50 -9.30 7.33
N ALA A 239 7.11 -8.53 8.34
CA ALA A 239 7.90 -8.43 9.54
C ALA A 239 7.01 -8.60 10.79
N ARG A 240 7.54 -9.27 11.81
CA ARG A 240 6.81 -9.66 13.02
C ARG A 240 7.36 -8.91 14.23
N LYS A 241 6.46 -8.46 15.09
CA LYS A 241 6.81 -7.95 16.42
C LYS A 241 7.08 -9.12 17.39
N ALA A 242 8.20 -9.08 18.08
CA ALA A 242 8.55 -10.06 19.11
C ALA A 242 7.54 -10.10 20.27
#